data_548db9e94fe3a958985add226a2a91c4
#
_entry.id   548db9e94fe3a958985add226a2a91c4
#
_cell.length_a   1.000
_cell.length_b   1.000
_cell.length_c   1.000
_cell.angle_alpha   90.00
_cell.angle_beta   90.00
_cell.angle_gamma   90.00
#
_symmetry.space_group_name_H-M   'P 1'
#
loop_
_entity.id
_entity.type
_entity.pdbx_description
1 polymer ?
#
loop_
_entity_poly.entity_id
_entity_poly.type
_entity_poly.pdbx_seq_one_letter_code
_entity_poly.pdbx_strand_id
1 'polypeptide(L)'
;MGRKVELGELIENLITDVKAVDDNQELSRSEKTKRIGRLADRLKNALYEDKRRKSEDKIRASSYRRYLTAVRKAVTAQNWRHHSLEESVQRLAKRYPKYAEELQALLEHGHISDLRVAHHDLVVKVRQDKDADAYRDIDEMKLDHEVMRHLTLPKITRDQLVDEAAEALEEKATNTVQVNYYQLIDTINELFYSVQVRDGVAAPYFSHLALGIALATGRREIEVIKQGRFEKVGEYELEFSGQAKRREGLDYSSSYRIYTLVQADAVLEALAKLRSLPEALELQHLDNVAINNRVHSNLNQLAKRMLGSDERVFKDSRAIWARVVFELHFGRDAKWKSVNEDVFWREMLGHGDAITQRSYKQFKIDYTKPAAPEAIDSPYASRLEALEALDKHEKVDGREAMLKIHRWVKDTVKAAPDARITQKAISVNVGSYRPLIKEYLELASDALATPNRSIRAVAPVVPDEVAKAKPRISVSEVDGVWLAVAKVNGVEVARGEGDSRESAYQDLVGNGTTR
;
A
#
# COMPACT_ATOMS: atom_id res chain seq x y z
N MET A 1 28.19 2.64 23.43
CA MET A 1 27.16 2.93 22.41
C MET A 1 27.88 3.28 21.12
N GLY A 2 27.74 2.47 20.05
CA GLY A 2 28.34 2.75 18.75
C GLY A 2 27.73 4.01 18.13
N ARG A 3 28.58 4.86 17.55
CA ARG A 3 28.16 6.11 16.89
C ARG A 3 27.25 5.76 15.69
N LYS A 4 26.09 6.38 15.64
CA LYS A 4 25.19 6.30 14.49
C LYS A 4 25.93 6.82 13.26
N VAL A 5 26.17 5.97 12.26
CA VAL A 5 26.71 6.44 10.98
C VAL A 5 25.62 7.25 10.31
N GLU A 6 25.80 8.56 10.22
CA GLU A 6 24.86 9.43 9.55
C GLU A 6 25.11 9.34 8.05
N LEU A 7 24.13 8.80 7.32
CA LEU A 7 24.24 8.63 5.87
C LEU A 7 24.57 9.96 5.16
N GLY A 8 24.05 11.09 5.68
CA GLY A 8 24.36 12.43 5.17
C GLY A 8 25.85 12.73 5.25
N GLU A 9 26.47 12.52 6.40
CA GLU A 9 27.92 12.75 6.62
C GLU A 9 28.78 11.89 5.68
N LEU A 10 28.41 10.61 5.49
CA LEU A 10 29.11 9.73 4.57
C LEU A 10 29.01 10.18 3.10
N ILE A 11 27.85 10.71 2.71
CA ILE A 11 27.62 11.24 1.36
C ILE A 11 28.47 12.50 1.15
N GLU A 12 28.43 13.45 2.07
CA GLU A 12 29.19 14.71 2.01
C GLU A 12 30.69 14.45 1.95
N ASN A 13 31.20 13.54 2.78
CA ASN A 13 32.60 13.14 2.76
C ASN A 13 33.00 12.53 1.40
N LEU A 14 32.17 11.64 0.83
CA LEU A 14 32.46 11.06 -0.49
C LEU A 14 32.51 12.15 -1.56
N ILE A 15 31.56 13.07 -1.58
CA ILE A 15 31.48 14.15 -2.58
C ILE A 15 32.71 15.04 -2.46
N THR A 16 33.09 15.44 -1.25
CA THR A 16 34.26 16.28 -0.98
C THR A 16 35.57 15.58 -1.41
N ASP A 17 35.75 14.33 -1.02
CA ASP A 17 36.95 13.56 -1.32
C ASP A 17 37.08 13.28 -2.82
N VAL A 18 35.99 12.94 -3.52
CA VAL A 18 36.00 12.73 -4.97
C VAL A 18 36.36 14.00 -5.70
N LYS A 19 35.76 15.14 -5.32
CA LYS A 19 36.09 16.44 -5.90
C LYS A 19 37.55 16.80 -5.70
N ALA A 20 38.09 16.59 -4.51
CA ALA A 20 39.52 16.83 -4.23
C ALA A 20 40.45 15.97 -5.09
N VAL A 21 40.06 14.73 -5.40
CA VAL A 21 40.84 13.85 -6.31
C VAL A 21 40.75 14.35 -7.76
N ASP A 22 39.58 14.78 -8.22
CA ASP A 22 39.41 15.27 -9.58
C ASP A 22 40.14 16.60 -9.84
N ASP A 23 40.11 17.50 -8.86
CA ASP A 23 40.76 18.83 -8.96
C ASP A 23 42.30 18.74 -8.85
N ASN A 24 42.84 17.62 -8.38
CA ASN A 24 44.29 17.45 -8.22
C ASN A 24 45.02 17.28 -9.57
N GLN A 25 45.77 18.27 -9.96
CA GLN A 25 46.51 18.29 -11.24
C GLN A 25 47.76 17.41 -11.25
N GLU A 26 48.29 17.01 -10.08
CA GLU A 26 49.48 16.18 -9.97
C GLU A 26 49.22 14.69 -10.23
N LEU A 27 47.95 14.30 -10.13
CA LEU A 27 47.56 12.92 -10.30
C LEU A 27 47.30 12.58 -11.77
N SER A 28 47.93 11.50 -12.21
CA SER A 28 47.57 10.90 -13.49
C SER A 28 46.13 10.37 -13.50
N ARG A 29 45.54 10.24 -14.68
CA ARG A 29 44.16 9.75 -14.83
C ARG A 29 43.96 8.36 -14.20
N SER A 30 44.95 7.47 -14.38
CA SER A 30 44.90 6.13 -13.78
C SER A 30 44.91 6.18 -12.25
N GLU A 31 45.65 7.11 -11.66
CA GLU A 31 45.68 7.29 -10.20
C GLU A 31 44.38 7.88 -9.67
N LYS A 32 43.78 8.86 -10.37
CA LYS A 32 42.46 9.41 -10.03
C LYS A 32 41.44 8.28 -10.00
N THR A 33 41.33 7.49 -11.07
CA THR A 33 40.38 6.34 -11.14
C THR A 33 40.57 5.37 -9.97
N LYS A 34 41.85 5.01 -9.64
CA LYS A 34 42.13 4.12 -8.51
C LYS A 34 41.73 4.72 -7.16
N ARG A 35 41.98 6.02 -6.95
CA ARG A 35 41.63 6.71 -5.70
C ARG A 35 40.13 6.83 -5.55
N ILE A 36 39.39 7.22 -6.61
CA ILE A 36 37.93 7.29 -6.64
C ILE A 36 37.34 5.91 -6.32
N GLY A 37 37.85 4.84 -6.90
CA GLY A 37 37.41 3.48 -6.59
C GLY A 37 37.57 3.14 -5.10
N ARG A 38 38.74 3.48 -4.49
CA ARG A 38 38.97 3.26 -3.04
C ARG A 38 38.04 4.08 -2.15
N LEU A 39 37.72 5.31 -2.54
CA LEU A 39 36.76 6.14 -1.81
C LEU A 39 35.36 5.53 -1.84
N ALA A 40 34.89 5.08 -3.00
CA ALA A 40 33.61 4.39 -3.13
C ALA A 40 33.58 3.07 -2.33
N ASP A 41 34.67 2.30 -2.32
CA ASP A 41 34.75 1.06 -1.53
C ASP A 41 34.78 1.34 -0.04
N ARG A 42 35.48 2.39 0.42
CA ARG A 42 35.42 2.85 1.82
C ARG A 42 33.99 3.19 2.25
N LEU A 43 33.26 3.95 1.43
CA LEU A 43 31.85 4.26 1.70
C LEU A 43 31.00 2.99 1.77
N LYS A 44 31.13 2.08 0.79
CA LYS A 44 30.38 0.82 0.77
C LYS A 44 30.61 -0.01 2.03
N ASN A 45 31.87 -0.12 2.47
CA ASN A 45 32.23 -0.82 3.69
C ASN A 45 31.63 -0.12 4.93
N ALA A 46 31.70 1.21 4.99
CA ALA A 46 31.08 1.97 6.10
C ALA A 46 29.56 1.79 6.16
N LEU A 47 28.89 1.64 5.03
CA LEU A 47 27.45 1.32 4.99
C LEU A 47 27.16 -0.11 5.46
N TYR A 48 28.07 -1.05 5.23
CA TYR A 48 27.93 -2.45 5.66
C TYR A 48 28.24 -2.66 7.14
N GLU A 49 29.21 -1.92 7.69
CA GLU A 49 29.75 -2.04 9.04
C GLU A 49 28.97 -1.20 10.05
N ASP A 50 27.65 -1.09 9.97
CA ASP A 50 26.87 -0.37 10.98
C ASP A 50 27.15 -0.98 12.37
N LYS A 51 28.11 -0.39 13.10
CA LYS A 51 28.62 -0.82 14.42
C LYS A 51 27.58 -0.88 15.53
N ARG A 52 26.35 -0.51 15.26
CA ARG A 52 25.21 -0.65 16.21
C ARG A 52 24.69 -2.08 16.26
N ARG A 53 25.05 -2.93 15.29
CA ARG A 53 24.63 -4.33 15.26
C ARG A 53 25.74 -5.21 15.85
N LYS A 54 25.36 -6.15 16.70
CA LYS A 54 26.24 -7.21 17.12
C LYS A 54 26.73 -7.97 15.88
N SER A 55 27.98 -8.41 15.89
CA SER A 55 28.84 -8.81 14.77
C SER A 55 28.28 -9.83 13.75
N GLU A 56 27.11 -10.38 13.96
CA GLU A 56 26.52 -11.40 13.09
C GLU A 56 25.40 -10.85 12.17
N ASP A 57 24.84 -9.68 12.48
CA ASP A 57 23.76 -9.09 11.71
C ASP A 57 24.29 -8.11 10.65
N LYS A 58 24.60 -8.63 9.49
CA LYS A 58 24.84 -7.79 8.31
C LYS A 58 23.61 -6.94 8.02
N ILE A 59 23.83 -5.72 7.53
CA ILE A 59 22.73 -4.89 7.05
C ILE A 59 21.93 -5.65 5.98
N ARG A 60 20.60 -5.64 6.08
CA ARG A 60 19.74 -6.31 5.09
C ARG A 60 20.01 -5.76 3.69
N ALA A 61 20.01 -6.63 2.69
CA ALA A 61 20.25 -6.28 1.29
C ALA A 61 19.33 -5.14 0.81
N SER A 62 18.08 -5.13 1.23
CA SER A 62 17.11 -4.06 0.94
C SER A 62 17.49 -2.71 1.56
N SER A 63 18.05 -2.68 2.77
CA SER A 63 18.54 -1.44 3.42
C SER A 63 19.79 -0.93 2.73
N TYR A 64 20.72 -1.83 2.38
CA TYR A 64 21.94 -1.48 1.65
C TYR A 64 21.61 -0.89 0.27
N ARG A 65 20.70 -1.51 -0.48
CA ARG A 65 20.20 -0.97 -1.75
C ARG A 65 19.63 0.45 -1.58
N ARG A 66 18.84 0.69 -0.52
CA ARG A 66 18.26 2.00 -0.24
C ARG A 66 19.33 3.06 0.03
N TYR A 67 20.33 2.74 0.84
CA TYR A 67 21.43 3.66 1.15
C TYR A 67 22.26 3.96 -0.09
N LEU A 68 22.63 2.94 -0.85
CA LEU A 68 23.40 3.14 -2.08
C LEU A 68 22.62 3.93 -3.14
N THR A 69 21.29 3.76 -3.21
CA THR A 69 20.41 4.58 -4.06
C THR A 69 20.46 6.06 -3.63
N ALA A 70 20.43 6.35 -2.34
CA ALA A 70 20.53 7.72 -1.83
C ALA A 70 21.90 8.34 -2.16
N VAL A 71 22.99 7.59 -2.00
CA VAL A 71 24.34 8.01 -2.40
C VAL A 71 24.39 8.35 -3.90
N ARG A 72 23.93 7.43 -4.75
CA ARG A 72 23.89 7.65 -6.20
C ARG A 72 23.08 8.89 -6.58
N LYS A 73 21.94 9.11 -5.93
CA LYS A 73 21.10 10.31 -6.15
C LYS A 73 21.87 11.59 -5.79
N ALA A 74 22.56 11.60 -4.67
CA ALA A 74 23.35 12.75 -4.22
C ALA A 74 24.53 13.03 -5.17
N VAL A 75 25.22 11.99 -5.65
CA VAL A 75 26.29 12.13 -6.66
C VAL A 75 25.74 12.63 -7.99
N THR A 76 24.58 12.13 -8.44
CA THR A 76 23.92 12.63 -9.66
C THR A 76 23.57 14.12 -9.55
N ALA A 77 23.17 14.59 -8.36
CA ALA A 77 22.87 16.00 -8.11
C ALA A 77 24.11 16.93 -8.24
N GLN A 78 25.34 16.38 -8.18
CA GLN A 78 26.56 17.16 -8.45
C GLN A 78 26.76 17.46 -9.93
N ASN A 79 25.99 16.84 -10.80
CA ASN A 79 26.06 17.02 -12.26
C ASN A 79 27.42 16.68 -12.88
N TRP A 80 28.18 15.80 -12.25
CA TRP A 80 29.47 15.37 -12.76
C TRP A 80 29.32 14.45 -13.98
N ARG A 81 30.13 14.72 -15.01
CA ARG A 81 30.17 13.95 -16.25
C ARG A 81 31.43 13.10 -16.32
N HIS A 82 31.42 12.12 -17.21
CA HIS A 82 32.65 11.36 -17.48
C HIS A 82 33.66 12.26 -18.19
N HIS A 83 34.90 12.21 -17.75
CA HIS A 83 36.01 13.04 -18.30
C HIS A 83 36.22 12.89 -19.79
N SER A 84 35.93 11.70 -20.36
CA SER A 84 36.11 11.44 -21.79
C SER A 84 34.86 11.68 -22.62
N LEU A 85 33.79 12.27 -22.04
CA LEU A 85 32.52 12.45 -22.75
C LEU A 85 32.69 13.31 -23.99
N GLU A 86 33.34 14.47 -23.84
CA GLU A 86 33.56 15.42 -24.92
C GLU A 86 34.40 14.82 -26.06
N GLU A 87 35.51 14.18 -25.73
CA GLU A 87 36.37 13.47 -26.70
C GLU A 87 35.61 12.33 -27.41
N SER A 88 34.75 11.60 -26.67
CA SER A 88 33.93 10.53 -27.23
C SER A 88 32.92 11.07 -28.22
N VAL A 89 32.23 12.16 -27.86
CA VAL A 89 31.29 12.84 -28.76
C VAL A 89 31.94 13.31 -30.04
N GLN A 90 33.09 14.01 -29.91
CA GLN A 90 33.84 14.49 -31.09
C GLN A 90 34.29 13.37 -32.01
N ARG A 91 34.84 12.30 -31.43
CA ARG A 91 35.29 11.11 -32.17
C ARG A 91 34.14 10.41 -32.90
N LEU A 92 33.00 10.22 -32.21
CA LEU A 92 31.85 9.50 -32.77
C LEU A 92 31.13 10.37 -33.80
N ALA A 93 31.00 11.68 -33.60
CA ALA A 93 30.43 12.60 -34.58
C ALA A 93 31.23 12.60 -35.88
N LYS A 94 32.57 12.51 -35.79
CA LYS A 94 33.44 12.37 -36.99
C LYS A 94 33.30 11.02 -37.66
N ARG A 95 33.11 9.94 -36.89
CA ARG A 95 33.00 8.56 -37.41
C ARG A 95 31.61 8.31 -38.02
N TYR A 96 30.57 8.88 -37.44
CA TYR A 96 29.19 8.70 -37.84
C TYR A 96 28.52 10.06 -38.14
N PRO A 97 28.83 10.67 -39.32
CA PRO A 97 28.32 12.00 -39.68
C PRO A 97 26.81 12.10 -39.68
N LYS A 98 26.12 10.97 -39.92
CA LYS A 98 24.63 10.88 -39.89
C LYS A 98 24.03 11.26 -38.54
N TYR A 99 24.77 11.05 -37.44
CA TYR A 99 24.34 11.31 -36.08
C TYR A 99 25.13 12.43 -35.41
N ALA A 100 25.92 13.20 -36.19
CA ALA A 100 26.86 14.18 -35.64
C ALA A 100 26.15 15.31 -34.90
N GLU A 101 25.00 15.75 -35.38
CA GLU A 101 24.23 16.85 -34.78
C GLU A 101 23.66 16.42 -33.42
N GLU A 102 23.04 15.24 -33.33
CA GLU A 102 22.49 14.70 -32.08
C GLU A 102 23.60 14.38 -31.07
N LEU A 103 24.75 13.86 -31.52
CA LEU A 103 25.90 13.62 -30.64
C LEU A 103 26.42 14.93 -30.06
N GLN A 104 26.53 15.99 -30.84
CA GLN A 104 26.96 17.32 -30.35
C GLN A 104 25.93 17.93 -29.39
N ALA A 105 24.65 17.79 -29.67
CA ALA A 105 23.57 18.25 -28.80
C ALA A 105 23.62 17.61 -27.40
N LEU A 106 24.21 16.41 -27.24
CA LEU A 106 24.39 15.81 -25.91
C LEU A 106 25.20 16.70 -24.96
N LEU A 107 26.17 17.46 -25.47
CA LEU A 107 27.01 18.33 -24.65
C LEU A 107 26.29 19.59 -24.16
N GLU A 108 25.20 20.00 -24.83
CA GLU A 108 24.41 21.19 -24.52
C GLU A 108 23.47 20.99 -23.33
N HIS A 109 23.16 19.74 -22.96
CA HIS A 109 22.29 19.47 -21.82
C HIS A 109 22.90 19.97 -20.51
N GLY A 110 22.14 20.80 -19.78
CA GLY A 110 22.60 21.41 -18.52
C GLY A 110 22.75 20.40 -17.38
N HIS A 111 21.95 19.33 -17.36
CA HIS A 111 21.96 18.34 -16.30
C HIS A 111 22.20 16.92 -16.82
N ILE A 112 22.96 16.11 -16.05
CA ILE A 112 23.32 14.73 -16.42
C ILE A 112 22.10 13.81 -16.63
N SER A 113 20.99 14.09 -15.96
CA SER A 113 19.75 13.32 -16.15
C SER A 113 19.16 13.54 -17.55
N ASP A 114 19.18 14.77 -18.03
CA ASP A 114 18.65 15.12 -19.34
C ASP A 114 19.56 14.57 -20.45
N LEU A 115 20.88 14.65 -20.21
CA LEU A 115 21.87 14.02 -21.08
C LEU A 115 21.65 12.52 -21.21
N ARG A 116 21.35 11.81 -20.12
CA ARG A 116 21.05 10.36 -20.17
C ARG A 116 19.80 10.06 -21.00
N VAL A 117 18.76 10.89 -20.88
CA VAL A 117 17.53 10.74 -21.68
C VAL A 117 17.83 10.96 -23.15
N ALA A 118 18.49 12.07 -23.51
CA ALA A 118 18.85 12.38 -24.88
C ALA A 118 19.76 11.30 -25.50
N HIS A 119 20.75 10.79 -24.75
CA HIS A 119 21.58 9.68 -25.19
C HIS A 119 20.76 8.40 -25.44
N HIS A 120 19.84 8.06 -24.53
CA HIS A 120 18.95 6.91 -24.71
C HIS A 120 18.11 7.04 -25.98
N ASP A 121 17.53 8.23 -26.22
CA ASP A 121 16.72 8.49 -27.40
C ASP A 121 17.55 8.36 -28.68
N LEU A 122 18.80 8.83 -28.67
CA LEU A 122 19.73 8.65 -29.76
C LEU A 122 20.04 7.17 -29.99
N VAL A 123 20.33 6.40 -28.95
CA VAL A 123 20.56 4.94 -29.03
C VAL A 123 19.36 4.21 -29.62
N VAL A 124 18.14 4.57 -29.22
CA VAL A 124 16.90 4.03 -29.79
C VAL A 124 16.77 4.36 -31.27
N LYS A 125 17.06 5.61 -31.68
CA LYS A 125 17.04 6.05 -33.08
C LYS A 125 18.04 5.24 -33.93
N VAL A 126 19.29 5.13 -33.47
CA VAL A 126 20.34 4.39 -34.18
C VAL A 126 19.97 2.91 -34.34
N ARG A 127 19.36 2.31 -33.32
CA ARG A 127 18.85 0.94 -33.38
C ARG A 127 17.74 0.77 -34.41
N GLN A 128 16.83 1.74 -34.52
CA GLN A 128 15.75 1.75 -35.53
C GLN A 128 16.32 1.88 -36.94
N ASP A 129 17.39 2.63 -37.09
CA ASP A 129 18.14 2.79 -38.36
C ASP A 129 18.93 1.52 -38.77
N LYS A 130 19.00 0.51 -37.89
CA LYS A 130 19.71 -0.76 -38.08
C LYS A 130 21.22 -0.60 -38.33
N ASP A 131 21.83 0.47 -37.84
CA ASP A 131 23.28 0.71 -37.92
C ASP A 131 23.96 0.06 -36.70
N ALA A 132 24.39 -1.20 -36.87
CA ALA A 132 24.92 -2.01 -35.77
C ALA A 132 26.24 -1.48 -35.19
N ASP A 133 27.09 -0.89 -36.01
CA ASP A 133 28.38 -0.35 -35.54
C ASP A 133 28.18 0.96 -34.79
N ALA A 134 27.35 1.86 -35.32
CA ALA A 134 27.03 3.09 -34.63
C ALA A 134 26.27 2.80 -33.33
N TYR A 135 25.34 1.83 -33.33
CA TYR A 135 24.61 1.41 -32.13
C TYR A 135 25.56 0.98 -31.03
N ARG A 136 26.46 0.07 -31.30
CA ARG A 136 27.44 -0.42 -30.30
C ARG A 136 28.29 0.70 -29.74
N ASP A 137 28.90 1.51 -30.62
CA ASP A 137 29.84 2.54 -30.22
C ASP A 137 29.19 3.70 -29.47
N ILE A 138 27.93 4.04 -29.79
CA ILE A 138 27.15 5.08 -29.12
C ILE A 138 26.58 4.56 -27.81
N ASP A 139 26.05 3.33 -27.75
CA ASP A 139 25.51 2.73 -26.52
C ASP A 139 26.59 2.56 -25.43
N GLU A 140 27.85 2.26 -25.83
CA GLU A 140 28.98 2.14 -24.92
C GLU A 140 29.56 3.47 -24.43
N MET A 141 29.04 4.61 -24.83
CA MET A 141 29.51 5.91 -24.36
C MET A 141 29.36 6.05 -22.84
N LYS A 142 30.43 6.55 -22.23
CA LYS A 142 30.45 6.81 -20.79
C LYS A 142 29.98 8.23 -20.51
N LEU A 143 28.79 8.35 -19.96
CA LEU A 143 28.18 9.64 -19.61
C LEU A 143 28.48 10.05 -18.18
N ASP A 144 28.30 9.11 -17.26
CA ASP A 144 28.40 9.32 -15.83
C ASP A 144 29.84 9.36 -15.34
N HIS A 145 30.07 10.18 -14.33
CA HIS A 145 31.33 10.20 -13.61
C HIS A 145 31.75 8.81 -13.13
N GLU A 146 33.03 8.53 -13.12
CA GLU A 146 33.62 7.21 -12.79
C GLU A 146 33.16 6.64 -11.45
N VAL A 147 32.91 7.50 -10.44
CA VAL A 147 32.45 7.08 -9.13
C VAL A 147 31.12 6.31 -9.21
N MET A 148 30.26 6.66 -10.18
CA MET A 148 28.96 6.00 -10.36
C MET A 148 29.10 4.50 -10.71
N ARG A 149 30.15 4.13 -11.43
CA ARG A 149 30.46 2.74 -11.74
C ARG A 149 30.80 1.93 -10.48
N HIS A 150 31.49 2.54 -9.53
CA HIS A 150 31.87 1.90 -8.26
C HIS A 150 30.72 1.84 -7.25
N LEU A 151 29.69 2.70 -7.41
CA LEU A 151 28.48 2.74 -6.56
C LEU A 151 27.40 1.77 -7.05
N THR A 152 27.76 0.66 -7.67
CA THR A 152 26.82 -0.40 -8.06
C THR A 152 26.66 -1.43 -6.95
N LEU A 153 25.49 -2.05 -6.86
CA LEU A 153 25.26 -3.16 -5.94
C LEU A 153 26.14 -4.35 -6.30
N PRO A 154 26.83 -4.96 -5.33
CA PRO A 154 27.52 -6.23 -5.55
C PRO A 154 26.56 -7.29 -6.10
N LYS A 155 27.09 -8.20 -6.94
CA LYS A 155 26.27 -9.28 -7.52
C LYS A 155 25.58 -10.11 -6.44
N ILE A 156 26.30 -10.51 -5.40
CA ILE A 156 25.75 -11.27 -4.26
C ILE A 156 24.55 -10.56 -3.63
N THR A 157 24.63 -9.23 -3.41
CA THR A 157 23.52 -8.47 -2.84
C THR A 157 22.33 -8.37 -3.79
N ARG A 158 22.56 -8.34 -5.11
CA ARG A 158 21.49 -8.37 -6.11
C ARG A 158 20.77 -9.71 -6.11
N ASP A 159 21.54 -10.80 -6.07
CA ASP A 159 21.01 -12.16 -6.04
C ASP A 159 20.21 -12.37 -4.74
N GLN A 160 20.74 -11.97 -3.58
CA GLN A 160 20.00 -11.99 -2.30
C GLN A 160 18.67 -11.22 -2.34
N LEU A 161 18.62 -10.06 -3.01
CA LEU A 161 17.38 -9.29 -3.16
C LEU A 161 16.34 -10.01 -4.02
N VAL A 162 16.80 -10.77 -5.03
CA VAL A 162 15.90 -11.58 -5.87
C VAL A 162 15.36 -12.75 -5.04
N ASP A 163 16.23 -13.44 -4.30
CA ASP A 163 15.86 -14.58 -3.45
C ASP A 163 14.90 -14.13 -2.33
N GLU A 164 15.23 -13.06 -1.58
CA GLU A 164 14.35 -12.49 -0.55
C GLU A 164 12.98 -12.10 -1.12
N ALA A 165 12.93 -11.58 -2.35
CA ALA A 165 11.68 -11.22 -3.00
C ALA A 165 10.87 -12.46 -3.42
N ALA A 166 11.53 -13.51 -3.89
CA ALA A 166 10.91 -14.78 -4.26
C ALA A 166 10.34 -15.49 -3.02
N GLU A 167 11.14 -15.61 -1.95
CA GLU A 167 10.73 -16.19 -0.67
C GLU A 167 9.52 -15.45 -0.07
N ALA A 168 9.55 -14.11 -0.04
CA ALA A 168 8.43 -13.32 0.45
C ALA A 168 7.15 -13.48 -0.38
N LEU A 169 7.27 -13.77 -1.68
CA LEU A 169 6.11 -14.06 -2.54
C LEU A 169 5.58 -15.47 -2.30
N GLU A 170 6.45 -16.44 -2.07
CA GLU A 170 6.09 -17.82 -1.76
C GLU A 170 5.42 -17.92 -0.38
N GLU A 171 5.99 -17.26 0.63
CA GLU A 171 5.39 -17.14 1.96
C GLU A 171 3.97 -16.55 1.90
N LYS A 172 3.77 -15.48 1.11
CA LYS A 172 2.43 -14.91 0.90
C LYS A 172 1.49 -15.83 0.14
N ALA A 173 2.00 -16.67 -0.73
CA ALA A 173 1.19 -17.62 -1.48
C ALA A 173 0.73 -18.79 -0.60
N THR A 174 1.57 -19.23 0.34
CA THR A 174 1.27 -20.31 1.30
C THR A 174 0.43 -19.84 2.47
N ASN A 175 0.72 -18.67 3.04
CA ASN A 175 0.00 -18.10 4.17
C ASN A 175 -1.13 -17.19 3.70
N THR A 176 -2.23 -17.81 3.24
CA THR A 176 -3.40 -17.05 2.79
C THR A 176 -4.21 -16.51 3.97
N VAL A 177 -4.70 -15.28 3.82
CA VAL A 177 -5.51 -14.57 4.81
C VAL A 177 -6.96 -14.55 4.37
N GLN A 178 -7.86 -14.99 5.23
CA GLN A 178 -9.29 -14.90 4.98
C GLN A 178 -9.82 -13.52 5.40
N VAL A 179 -10.68 -12.95 4.57
CA VAL A 179 -11.37 -11.69 4.82
C VAL A 179 -12.85 -11.92 4.54
N ASN A 180 -13.69 -11.73 5.54
CA ASN A 180 -15.14 -11.81 5.33
C ASN A 180 -15.65 -10.53 4.66
N TYR A 181 -16.36 -10.67 3.54
CA TYR A 181 -16.86 -9.56 2.74
C TYR A 181 -17.79 -8.64 3.53
N TYR A 182 -18.75 -9.20 4.24
CA TYR A 182 -19.73 -8.39 4.97
C TYR A 182 -19.11 -7.63 6.13
N GLN A 183 -18.18 -8.26 6.85
CA GLN A 183 -17.40 -7.59 7.89
C GLN A 183 -16.51 -6.48 7.31
N LEU A 184 -15.96 -6.68 6.11
CA LEU A 184 -15.21 -5.63 5.40
C LEU A 184 -16.08 -4.42 5.07
N ILE A 185 -17.31 -4.64 4.59
CA ILE A 185 -18.27 -3.56 4.33
C ILE A 185 -18.67 -2.85 5.62
N ASP A 186 -18.91 -3.58 6.71
CA ASP A 186 -19.18 -2.98 8.01
C ASP A 186 -18.00 -2.15 8.51
N THR A 187 -16.78 -2.65 8.31
CA THR A 187 -15.55 -1.90 8.62
C THR A 187 -15.44 -0.60 7.81
N ILE A 188 -15.74 -0.63 6.50
CA ILE A 188 -15.75 0.58 5.67
C ILE A 188 -16.79 1.59 6.20
N ASN A 189 -17.97 1.11 6.55
CA ASN A 189 -19.03 1.95 7.12
C ASN A 189 -18.59 2.55 8.47
N GLU A 190 -18.02 1.75 9.37
CA GLU A 190 -17.47 2.26 10.64
C GLU A 190 -16.44 3.35 10.40
N LEU A 191 -15.54 3.16 9.44
CA LEU A 191 -14.50 4.12 9.11
C LEU A 191 -15.04 5.42 8.50
N PHE A 192 -16.10 5.37 7.70
CA PHE A 192 -16.70 6.54 7.05
C PHE A 192 -17.52 7.41 8.02
N TYR A 193 -18.23 6.77 8.95
CA TYR A 193 -19.21 7.43 9.80
C TYR A 193 -18.74 7.61 11.25
N SER A 194 -17.58 7.07 11.64
CA SER A 194 -17.06 7.31 12.97
C SER A 194 -16.56 8.76 13.13
N VAL A 195 -16.97 9.36 14.23
CA VAL A 195 -16.63 10.74 14.58
C VAL A 195 -15.98 10.82 15.95
N GLN A 196 -15.18 11.85 16.15
CA GLN A 196 -14.65 12.30 17.43
C GLN A 196 -15.28 13.63 17.79
N VAL A 197 -15.44 13.87 19.08
CA VAL A 197 -15.86 15.19 19.55
C VAL A 197 -14.63 15.92 20.09
N ARG A 198 -14.33 17.09 19.55
CA ARG A 198 -13.28 18.00 20.01
C ARG A 198 -13.93 19.35 20.25
N ASP A 199 -13.75 19.90 21.44
CA ASP A 199 -14.30 21.21 21.82
C ASP A 199 -15.82 21.33 21.57
N GLY A 200 -16.57 20.23 21.79
CA GLY A 200 -18.02 20.17 21.56
C GLY A 200 -18.42 20.01 20.09
N VAL A 201 -17.50 19.93 19.16
CA VAL A 201 -17.78 19.77 17.74
C VAL A 201 -17.46 18.34 17.29
N ALA A 202 -18.43 17.69 16.65
CA ALA A 202 -18.25 16.38 16.04
C ALA A 202 -17.44 16.53 14.74
N ALA A 203 -16.34 15.83 14.64
CA ALA A 203 -15.48 15.81 13.45
C ALA A 203 -15.07 14.37 13.11
N PRO A 204 -15.01 14.00 11.83
CA PRO A 204 -14.53 12.68 11.45
C PRO A 204 -13.04 12.52 11.77
N TYR A 205 -12.60 11.27 11.90
CA TYR A 205 -11.19 10.97 12.08
C TYR A 205 -10.47 10.96 10.72
N PHE A 206 -9.40 11.72 10.58
CA PHE A 206 -8.55 11.74 9.39
C PHE A 206 -8.10 10.32 8.96
N SER A 207 -7.54 9.55 9.91
CA SER A 207 -7.02 8.22 9.62
C SER A 207 -8.12 7.21 9.26
N HIS A 208 -9.31 7.34 9.85
CA HIS A 208 -10.46 6.47 9.54
C HIS A 208 -10.94 6.73 8.11
N LEU A 209 -11.20 7.98 7.75
CA LEU A 209 -11.59 8.31 6.38
C LEU A 209 -10.54 7.86 5.36
N ALA A 210 -9.25 8.09 5.64
CA ALA A 210 -8.17 7.67 4.73
C ALA A 210 -8.13 6.15 4.51
N LEU A 211 -8.25 5.35 5.57
CA LEU A 211 -8.27 3.89 5.48
C LEU A 211 -9.56 3.38 4.82
N GLY A 212 -10.71 3.94 5.20
CA GLY A 212 -12.00 3.56 4.63
C GLY A 212 -12.08 3.78 3.13
N ILE A 213 -11.63 4.95 2.65
CA ILE A 213 -11.54 5.25 1.21
C ILE A 213 -10.55 4.30 0.52
N ALA A 214 -9.40 4.01 1.14
CA ALA A 214 -8.44 3.07 0.57
C ALA A 214 -8.99 1.64 0.46
N LEU A 215 -9.76 1.17 1.45
CA LEU A 215 -10.48 -0.11 1.40
C LEU A 215 -11.57 -0.10 0.33
N ALA A 216 -12.33 0.99 0.21
CA ALA A 216 -13.43 1.09 -0.75
C ALA A 216 -12.96 1.23 -2.20
N THR A 217 -11.76 1.75 -2.47
CA THR A 217 -11.28 2.10 -3.81
C THR A 217 -9.97 1.42 -4.24
N GLY A 218 -9.26 0.80 -3.32
CA GLY A 218 -7.94 0.22 -3.57
C GLY A 218 -6.85 1.26 -3.87
N ARG A 219 -7.01 2.52 -3.49
CA ARG A 219 -6.03 3.57 -3.78
C ARG A 219 -4.96 3.68 -2.70
N ARG A 220 -3.77 4.18 -3.11
CA ARG A 220 -2.65 4.40 -2.18
C ARG A 220 -2.92 5.60 -1.28
N GLU A 221 -2.28 5.66 -0.12
CA GLU A 221 -2.45 6.75 0.85
C GLU A 221 -2.29 8.14 0.23
N ILE A 222 -1.26 8.35 -0.60
CA ILE A 222 -1.01 9.64 -1.26
C ILE A 222 -2.11 9.97 -2.28
N GLU A 223 -2.64 8.96 -2.98
CA GLU A 223 -3.73 9.12 -3.95
C GLU A 223 -5.03 9.52 -3.22
N VAL A 224 -5.29 8.95 -2.05
CA VAL A 224 -6.45 9.28 -1.22
C VAL A 224 -6.31 10.67 -0.59
N ILE A 225 -5.17 10.93 0.06
CA ILE A 225 -4.97 12.15 0.86
C ILE A 225 -4.81 13.41 -0.01
N LYS A 226 -4.04 13.31 -1.12
CA LYS A 226 -3.61 14.50 -1.86
C LYS A 226 -3.96 14.47 -3.34
N GLN A 227 -3.36 13.55 -4.11
CA GLN A 227 -3.23 13.76 -5.54
C GLN A 227 -4.26 13.06 -6.42
N GLY A 228 -4.97 12.03 -5.91
CA GLY A 228 -5.98 11.31 -6.69
C GLY A 228 -7.18 12.20 -7.00
N ARG A 229 -7.68 12.11 -8.21
CA ARG A 229 -8.95 12.74 -8.64
C ARG A 229 -9.95 11.63 -8.92
N PHE A 230 -11.17 11.82 -8.48
CA PHE A 230 -12.23 10.82 -8.53
C PHE A 230 -13.50 11.49 -9.04
N GLU A 231 -14.09 10.90 -10.08
CA GLU A 231 -15.34 11.38 -10.68
C GLU A 231 -16.32 10.21 -10.76
N LYS A 232 -17.59 10.45 -10.45
CA LYS A 232 -18.61 9.41 -10.52
C LYS A 232 -18.95 9.08 -11.96
N VAL A 233 -18.89 7.80 -12.31
CA VAL A 233 -19.30 7.28 -13.64
C VAL A 233 -20.39 6.22 -13.54
N GLY A 234 -20.61 5.65 -12.36
CA GLY A 234 -21.64 4.66 -12.09
C GLY A 234 -21.99 4.61 -10.61
N GLU A 235 -22.94 3.78 -10.22
CA GLU A 235 -23.35 3.64 -8.82
C GLU A 235 -22.20 3.10 -7.96
N TYR A 236 -21.39 2.18 -8.51
CA TYR A 236 -20.23 1.56 -7.87
C TYR A 236 -18.96 1.73 -8.71
N GLU A 237 -18.90 2.78 -9.52
CA GLU A 237 -17.77 3.05 -10.39
C GLU A 237 -17.33 4.51 -10.30
N LEU A 238 -16.02 4.70 -10.27
CA LEU A 238 -15.37 6.00 -10.33
C LEU A 238 -14.37 6.03 -11.47
N GLU A 239 -14.25 7.16 -12.13
CA GLU A 239 -13.10 7.49 -12.96
C GLU A 239 -12.00 8.07 -12.07
N PHE A 240 -10.80 7.50 -12.17
CA PHE A 240 -9.66 7.85 -11.33
C PHE A 240 -8.49 8.35 -12.17
N SER A 241 -7.88 9.46 -11.73
CA SER A 241 -6.62 9.99 -12.27
C SER A 241 -5.70 10.47 -11.13
N GLY A 242 -4.45 10.84 -11.43
CA GLY A 242 -3.51 11.31 -10.43
C GLY A 242 -2.80 10.18 -9.68
N GLN A 243 -2.38 9.15 -10.37
CA GLN A 243 -1.67 8.00 -9.82
C GLN A 243 -0.31 8.37 -9.21
N ALA A 244 0.01 7.87 -8.00
CA ALA A 244 1.21 8.24 -7.25
C ALA A 244 2.52 7.69 -7.79
N LYS A 245 2.49 6.56 -8.49
CA LYS A 245 3.69 5.97 -9.09
C LYS A 245 3.67 6.17 -10.60
N ARG A 246 4.68 6.86 -11.08
CA ARG A 246 4.91 7.07 -12.52
C ARG A 246 5.36 5.76 -13.17
N ARG A 247 4.89 5.54 -14.40
CA ARG A 247 5.41 4.53 -15.31
C ARG A 247 6.05 5.24 -16.49
N GLU A 248 7.16 4.71 -16.93
CA GLU A 248 7.72 5.10 -18.22
C GLU A 248 6.69 4.81 -19.32
N GLY A 249 6.45 5.78 -20.18
CA GLY A 249 5.61 5.63 -21.37
C GLY A 249 4.09 5.80 -21.18
N LEU A 250 3.58 6.13 -19.98
CA LEU A 250 2.15 6.46 -19.80
C LEU A 250 1.96 7.96 -19.52
N ASP A 251 1.04 8.55 -20.25
CA ASP A 251 0.61 9.92 -20.01
C ASP A 251 -0.12 10.02 -18.65
N TYR A 252 0.26 11.02 -17.84
CA TYR A 252 -0.31 11.28 -16.53
C TYR A 252 -1.74 11.80 -16.54
N SER A 253 -2.18 12.32 -17.67
CA SER A 253 -3.54 12.75 -17.91
C SER A 253 -4.52 11.58 -18.07
N SER A 254 -4.01 10.35 -18.25
CA SER A 254 -4.88 9.20 -18.46
C SER A 254 -5.65 8.84 -17.19
N SER A 255 -6.96 9.02 -17.26
CA SER A 255 -7.91 8.50 -16.30
C SER A 255 -8.28 7.05 -16.64
N TYR A 256 -8.73 6.30 -15.63
CA TYR A 256 -9.25 4.95 -15.83
C TYR A 256 -10.32 4.62 -14.79
N ARG A 257 -11.24 3.75 -15.17
CA ARG A 257 -12.35 3.35 -14.32
C ARG A 257 -11.92 2.35 -13.27
N ILE A 258 -12.41 2.55 -12.05
CA ILE A 258 -12.24 1.66 -10.90
C ILE A 258 -13.60 1.35 -10.30
N TYR A 259 -13.78 0.13 -9.80
CA TYR A 259 -14.93 -0.24 -9.00
C TYR A 259 -14.77 0.21 -7.55
N THR A 260 -15.90 0.44 -6.88
CA THR A 260 -15.94 0.76 -5.45
C THR A 260 -16.68 -0.35 -4.68
N LEU A 261 -16.26 -0.60 -3.43
CA LEU A 261 -16.89 -1.62 -2.58
C LEU A 261 -18.15 -1.12 -1.88
N VAL A 262 -18.43 0.17 -1.97
CA VAL A 262 -19.66 0.83 -1.53
C VAL A 262 -20.06 1.87 -2.56
N GLN A 263 -21.25 2.42 -2.47
CA GLN A 263 -21.72 3.42 -3.43
C GLN A 263 -20.72 4.55 -3.66
N ALA A 264 -20.52 4.92 -4.92
CA ALA A 264 -19.58 5.94 -5.34
C ALA A 264 -19.82 7.30 -4.65
N ASP A 265 -21.09 7.66 -4.43
CA ASP A 265 -21.46 8.90 -3.71
C ASP A 265 -20.93 8.90 -2.28
N ALA A 266 -21.03 7.78 -1.57
CA ALA A 266 -20.50 7.66 -0.20
C ALA A 266 -18.97 7.80 -0.16
N VAL A 267 -18.28 7.25 -1.17
CA VAL A 267 -16.82 7.41 -1.30
C VAL A 267 -16.46 8.88 -1.55
N LEU A 268 -17.15 9.55 -2.46
CA LEU A 268 -16.91 10.96 -2.78
C LEU A 268 -17.21 11.88 -1.60
N GLU A 269 -18.27 11.61 -0.86
CA GLU A 269 -18.59 12.34 0.38
C GLU A 269 -17.48 12.15 1.43
N ALA A 270 -17.03 10.90 1.66
CA ALA A 270 -15.94 10.61 2.58
C ALA A 270 -14.63 11.30 2.14
N LEU A 271 -14.34 11.33 0.84
CA LEU A 271 -13.17 12.00 0.27
C LEU A 271 -13.23 13.52 0.46
N ALA A 272 -14.38 14.13 0.22
CA ALA A 272 -14.60 15.55 0.45
C ALA A 272 -14.40 15.90 1.93
N LYS A 273 -14.98 15.12 2.85
CA LYS A 273 -14.79 15.25 4.29
C LYS A 273 -13.32 15.12 4.67
N LEU A 274 -12.62 14.09 4.18
CA LEU A 274 -11.20 13.88 4.47
C LEU A 274 -10.37 15.11 4.07
N ARG A 275 -10.56 15.58 2.85
CA ARG A 275 -9.73 16.66 2.28
C ARG A 275 -10.05 18.05 2.81
N SER A 276 -11.20 18.22 3.47
CA SER A 276 -11.56 19.45 4.17
C SER A 276 -11.01 19.50 5.61
N LEU A 277 -10.50 18.40 6.16
CA LEU A 277 -9.93 18.39 7.50
C LEU A 277 -8.66 19.23 7.59
N PRO A 278 -8.44 19.95 8.72
CA PRO A 278 -7.21 20.73 8.92
C PRO A 278 -5.94 19.90 8.74
N GLU A 279 -5.93 18.64 9.25
CA GLU A 279 -4.82 17.72 9.11
C GLU A 279 -4.49 17.40 7.64
N ALA A 280 -5.53 17.25 6.79
CA ALA A 280 -5.34 17.02 5.36
C ALA A 280 -4.85 18.27 4.63
N LEU A 281 -5.37 19.43 4.99
CA LEU A 281 -4.97 20.71 4.40
C LEU A 281 -3.49 21.03 4.67
N GLU A 282 -3.01 20.78 5.88
CA GLU A 282 -1.58 20.90 6.23
C GLU A 282 -0.68 20.00 5.35
N LEU A 283 -1.15 18.83 4.96
CA LEU A 283 -0.38 17.90 4.13
C LEU A 283 -0.29 18.30 2.66
N GLN A 284 -1.17 19.18 2.17
CA GLN A 284 -1.18 19.57 0.74
C GLN A 284 0.14 20.24 0.29
N HIS A 285 0.82 20.92 1.19
CA HIS A 285 2.07 21.64 0.91
C HIS A 285 3.32 20.76 0.97
N LEU A 286 3.20 19.53 1.50
CA LEU A 286 4.31 18.60 1.66
C LEU A 286 4.50 17.73 0.40
N ASP A 287 5.72 17.28 0.16
CA ASP A 287 5.98 16.25 -0.84
C ASP A 287 5.47 14.87 -0.39
N ASN A 288 5.40 13.93 -1.33
CA ASN A 288 4.85 12.60 -1.06
C ASN A 288 5.64 11.80 0.00
N VAL A 289 6.95 12.04 0.10
CA VAL A 289 7.81 11.35 1.09
C VAL A 289 7.55 11.91 2.48
N ALA A 290 7.45 13.23 2.60
CA ALA A 290 7.14 13.89 3.87
C ALA A 290 5.73 13.52 4.37
N ILE A 291 4.73 13.47 3.49
CA ILE A 291 3.37 13.00 3.83
C ILE A 291 3.44 11.57 4.36
N ASN A 292 4.06 10.64 3.60
CA ASN A 292 4.17 9.24 4.02
C ASN A 292 4.86 9.12 5.39
N ASN A 293 5.96 9.81 5.62
CA ASN A 293 6.66 9.79 6.90
C ASN A 293 5.79 10.27 8.07
N ARG A 294 4.89 11.23 7.82
CA ARG A 294 4.02 11.80 8.86
C ARG A 294 2.81 10.92 9.20
N VAL A 295 2.24 10.22 8.22
CA VAL A 295 0.96 9.52 8.41
C VAL A 295 1.05 7.99 8.48
N HIS A 296 2.07 7.36 7.87
CA HIS A 296 2.09 5.90 7.68
C HIS A 296 2.02 5.10 8.99
N SER A 297 2.65 5.58 10.06
CA SER A 297 2.64 4.88 11.35
C SER A 297 1.22 4.78 11.92
N ASN A 298 0.50 5.90 11.94
CA ASN A 298 -0.87 5.96 12.46
C ASN A 298 -1.83 5.16 11.58
N LEU A 299 -1.67 5.25 10.26
CA LEU A 299 -2.49 4.50 9.30
C LEU A 299 -2.26 3.00 9.42
N ASN A 300 -1.00 2.56 9.59
CA ASN A 300 -0.69 1.15 9.80
C ASN A 300 -1.22 0.63 11.14
N GLN A 301 -1.12 1.39 12.23
CA GLN A 301 -1.70 1.01 13.51
C GLN A 301 -3.23 0.88 13.43
N LEU A 302 -3.89 1.78 12.70
CA LEU A 302 -5.32 1.67 12.45
C LEU A 302 -5.65 0.43 11.62
N ALA A 303 -4.90 0.17 10.53
CA ALA A 303 -5.11 -1.01 9.69
C ALA A 303 -4.98 -2.32 10.48
N LYS A 304 -3.98 -2.45 11.35
CA LYS A 304 -3.83 -3.60 12.25
C LYS A 304 -5.08 -3.83 13.09
N ARG A 305 -5.60 -2.78 13.70
CA ARG A 305 -6.78 -2.84 14.56
C ARG A 305 -8.05 -3.17 13.78
N MET A 306 -8.27 -2.51 12.64
CA MET A 306 -9.51 -2.65 11.87
C MET A 306 -9.56 -3.94 11.05
N LEU A 307 -8.39 -4.48 10.65
CA LEU A 307 -8.28 -5.74 9.91
C LEU A 307 -7.93 -6.93 10.81
N GLY A 308 -7.88 -6.73 12.14
CA GLY A 308 -7.80 -7.79 13.14
C GLY A 308 -6.47 -8.55 13.20
N SER A 309 -5.35 -7.98 12.73
CA SER A 309 -4.04 -8.64 12.78
C SER A 309 -2.89 -7.65 12.82
N ASP A 310 -1.89 -7.94 13.66
CA ASP A 310 -0.66 -7.14 13.80
C ASP A 310 0.22 -7.12 12.54
N GLU A 311 0.00 -8.05 11.62
CA GLU A 311 0.72 -8.10 10.35
C GLU A 311 0.11 -7.18 9.28
N ARG A 312 -1.10 -6.69 9.50
CA ARG A 312 -1.80 -5.86 8.53
C ARG A 312 -1.22 -4.45 8.47
N VAL A 313 -1.12 -3.94 7.27
CA VAL A 313 -0.66 -2.58 6.99
C VAL A 313 -1.62 -1.87 6.04
N PHE A 314 -1.57 -0.55 6.00
CA PHE A 314 -2.46 0.25 5.15
C PHE A 314 -2.48 -0.20 3.68
N LYS A 315 -1.33 -0.58 3.12
CA LYS A 315 -1.24 -1.06 1.73
C LYS A 315 -2.03 -2.34 1.44
N ASP A 316 -2.36 -3.12 2.47
CA ASP A 316 -3.15 -4.35 2.31
C ASP A 316 -4.60 -4.03 1.91
N SER A 317 -5.09 -2.82 2.20
CA SER A 317 -6.39 -2.32 1.70
C SER A 317 -6.52 -2.48 0.19
N ARG A 318 -5.44 -2.17 -0.55
CA ARG A 318 -5.41 -2.30 -2.00
C ARG A 318 -5.45 -3.76 -2.48
N ALA A 319 -4.78 -4.65 -1.76
CA ALA A 319 -4.77 -6.08 -2.10
C ALA A 319 -6.13 -6.73 -1.81
N ILE A 320 -6.75 -6.38 -0.68
CA ILE A 320 -8.10 -6.84 -0.30
C ILE A 320 -9.12 -6.33 -1.32
N TRP A 321 -9.14 -5.03 -1.59
CA TRP A 321 -10.01 -4.42 -2.59
C TRP A 321 -9.86 -5.10 -3.95
N ALA A 322 -8.64 -5.25 -4.42
CA ALA A 322 -8.36 -5.84 -5.72
C ALA A 322 -8.90 -7.27 -5.82
N ARG A 323 -8.78 -8.06 -4.75
CA ARG A 323 -9.30 -9.42 -4.71
C ARG A 323 -10.82 -9.47 -4.75
N VAL A 324 -11.48 -8.60 -3.95
CA VAL A 324 -12.95 -8.50 -3.97
C VAL A 324 -13.46 -8.09 -5.34
N VAL A 325 -12.88 -7.03 -5.92
CA VAL A 325 -13.28 -6.53 -7.25
C VAL A 325 -13.09 -7.59 -8.33
N PHE A 326 -11.98 -8.33 -8.28
CA PHE A 326 -11.75 -9.43 -9.20
C PHE A 326 -12.85 -10.49 -9.10
N GLU A 327 -13.20 -10.92 -7.89
CA GLU A 327 -14.21 -11.95 -7.68
C GLU A 327 -15.64 -11.49 -8.02
N LEU A 328 -15.94 -10.21 -7.86
CA LEU A 328 -17.26 -9.67 -8.18
C LEU A 328 -17.46 -9.39 -9.68
N HIS A 329 -16.43 -8.97 -10.40
CA HIS A 329 -16.58 -8.40 -11.74
C HIS A 329 -15.89 -9.20 -12.86
N PHE A 330 -14.72 -9.85 -12.58
CA PHE A 330 -13.99 -10.57 -13.62
C PHE A 330 -14.79 -11.76 -14.15
N GLY A 331 -14.89 -11.84 -15.47
CA GLY A 331 -15.67 -12.88 -16.17
C GLY A 331 -17.19 -12.68 -16.16
N ARG A 332 -17.71 -11.67 -15.45
CA ARG A 332 -19.15 -11.36 -15.34
C ARG A 332 -19.53 -10.12 -16.13
N ASP A 333 -18.84 -9.03 -15.91
CA ASP A 333 -19.11 -7.79 -16.64
C ASP A 333 -18.71 -7.96 -18.11
N ALA A 334 -19.50 -7.39 -19.00
CA ALA A 334 -19.30 -7.52 -20.45
C ALA A 334 -17.89 -7.16 -20.90
N LYS A 335 -17.30 -6.15 -20.26
CA LYS A 335 -15.92 -5.70 -20.52
C LYS A 335 -14.87 -6.79 -20.23
N TRP A 336 -15.13 -7.67 -19.25
CA TRP A 336 -14.14 -8.62 -18.73
C TRP A 336 -14.35 -10.07 -19.18
N LYS A 337 -15.40 -10.35 -19.96
CA LYS A 337 -15.74 -11.73 -20.37
C LYS A 337 -14.70 -12.40 -21.27
N SER A 338 -14.01 -11.61 -22.09
CA SER A 338 -13.08 -12.13 -23.11
C SER A 338 -11.64 -11.66 -22.92
N VAL A 339 -11.33 -11.01 -21.81
CA VAL A 339 -9.97 -10.51 -21.51
C VAL A 339 -9.24 -11.46 -20.55
N ASN A 340 -7.91 -11.48 -20.71
CA ASN A 340 -7.05 -12.20 -19.79
C ASN A 340 -7.06 -11.55 -18.38
N GLU A 341 -6.94 -12.37 -17.33
CA GLU A 341 -6.83 -11.93 -15.94
C GLU A 341 -5.77 -10.83 -15.76
N ASP A 342 -4.61 -10.94 -16.43
CA ASP A 342 -3.54 -9.95 -16.32
C ASP A 342 -3.93 -8.57 -16.84
N VAL A 343 -4.80 -8.50 -17.84
CA VAL A 343 -5.33 -7.23 -18.37
C VAL A 343 -6.25 -6.58 -17.34
N PHE A 344 -7.12 -7.37 -16.70
CA PHE A 344 -7.98 -6.88 -15.62
C PHE A 344 -7.15 -6.26 -14.49
N TRP A 345 -6.16 -7.01 -13.98
CA TRP A 345 -5.30 -6.54 -12.91
C TRP A 345 -4.52 -5.28 -13.30
N ARG A 346 -4.01 -5.25 -14.54
CA ARG A 346 -3.29 -4.09 -15.05
C ARG A 346 -4.16 -2.85 -15.10
N GLU A 347 -5.38 -2.96 -15.60
CA GLU A 347 -6.31 -1.83 -15.68
C GLU A 347 -6.78 -1.38 -14.30
N MET A 348 -7.24 -2.28 -13.45
CA MET A 348 -7.77 -1.94 -12.12
C MET A 348 -6.71 -1.36 -11.19
N LEU A 349 -5.50 -1.86 -11.27
CA LEU A 349 -4.41 -1.42 -10.40
C LEU A 349 -3.51 -0.37 -11.07
N GLY A 350 -3.69 -0.14 -12.34
CA GLY A 350 -2.77 0.71 -13.08
C GLY A 350 -1.32 0.15 -13.03
N HIS A 351 -1.04 -1.18 -13.03
CA HIS A 351 0.29 -1.79 -12.99
C HIS A 351 0.72 -2.34 -14.36
N GLY A 352 2.03 -2.21 -14.72
CA GLY A 352 2.62 -2.80 -15.93
C GLY A 352 3.24 -4.19 -15.72
N ASP A 353 3.36 -4.66 -14.47
CA ASP A 353 4.15 -5.85 -14.15
C ASP A 353 3.29 -6.96 -13.53
N ALA A 354 3.34 -8.15 -14.15
CA ALA A 354 2.65 -9.35 -13.69
C ALA A 354 3.17 -9.86 -12.33
N ILE A 355 4.45 -9.63 -12.00
CA ILE A 355 5.04 -10.09 -10.73
C ILE A 355 4.39 -9.39 -9.54
N THR A 356 4.07 -8.11 -9.66
CA THR A 356 3.41 -7.34 -8.61
C THR A 356 2.00 -7.87 -8.31
N GLN A 357 1.35 -8.54 -9.28
CA GLN A 357 0.00 -9.07 -9.13
C GLN A 357 -0.05 -10.28 -8.18
N ARG A 358 1.03 -11.07 -8.08
CA ARG A 358 1.08 -12.24 -7.19
C ARG A 358 0.86 -11.89 -5.71
N SER A 359 1.28 -10.69 -5.29
CA SER A 359 1.07 -10.22 -3.91
C SER A 359 -0.42 -10.02 -3.54
N TYR A 360 -1.32 -9.89 -4.54
CA TYR A 360 -2.76 -9.73 -4.29
C TYR A 360 -3.49 -11.07 -4.10
N LYS A 361 -2.88 -12.19 -4.48
CA LYS A 361 -3.44 -13.54 -4.32
C LYS A 361 -3.37 -14.07 -2.88
N GLN A 362 -2.73 -13.34 -1.97
CA GLN A 362 -2.64 -13.67 -0.54
C GLN A 362 -4.01 -13.68 0.15
N PHE A 363 -4.94 -12.81 -0.30
CA PHE A 363 -6.25 -12.70 0.33
C PHE A 363 -7.27 -13.63 -0.31
N LYS A 364 -8.08 -14.29 0.53
CA LYS A 364 -9.25 -15.08 0.15
C LYS A 364 -10.48 -14.43 0.74
N ILE A 365 -11.50 -14.22 -0.07
CA ILE A 365 -12.71 -13.56 0.38
C ILE A 365 -13.74 -14.61 0.75
N ASP A 366 -14.30 -14.47 1.93
CA ASP A 366 -15.41 -15.27 2.43
C ASP A 366 -16.70 -14.45 2.31
N TYR A 367 -17.64 -14.95 1.53
CA TYR A 367 -18.95 -14.34 1.30
C TYR A 367 -20.05 -14.95 2.19
N THR A 368 -19.69 -15.72 3.20
CA THR A 368 -20.66 -16.21 4.19
C THR A 368 -21.15 -15.02 5.01
N LYS A 369 -22.46 -14.79 5.01
CA LYS A 369 -23.03 -13.80 5.90
C LYS A 369 -22.77 -14.23 7.33
N PRO A 370 -22.10 -13.40 8.15
CA PRO A 370 -22.02 -13.70 9.57
C PRO A 370 -23.43 -13.86 10.11
N ALA A 371 -23.61 -14.79 11.05
CA ALA A 371 -24.83 -14.83 11.81
C ALA A 371 -25.10 -13.41 12.29
N ALA A 372 -26.31 -12.90 12.05
CA ALA A 372 -26.68 -11.61 12.57
C ALA A 372 -26.25 -11.59 14.05
N PRO A 373 -25.46 -10.61 14.52
CA PRO A 373 -25.23 -10.49 15.94
C PRO A 373 -26.62 -10.58 16.54
N GLU A 374 -26.79 -11.43 17.57
CA GLU A 374 -28.06 -11.50 18.29
C GLU A 374 -28.50 -10.06 18.46
N ALA A 375 -29.60 -9.71 17.81
CA ALA A 375 -30.08 -8.34 17.84
C ALA A 375 -30.17 -8.04 19.33
N ILE A 376 -29.34 -7.11 19.81
CA ILE A 376 -29.52 -6.61 21.16
C ILE A 376 -30.99 -6.14 21.11
N ASP A 377 -31.83 -6.90 21.76
CA ASP A 377 -33.28 -6.66 21.77
C ASP A 377 -33.47 -5.40 22.60
N SER A 378 -32.97 -4.30 22.04
CA SER A 378 -33.04 -3.01 22.68
C SER A 378 -34.44 -2.50 22.46
N PRO A 379 -35.19 -2.24 23.53
CA PRO A 379 -36.51 -1.63 23.45
C PRO A 379 -36.45 -0.22 22.87
N TYR A 380 -35.25 0.32 22.62
CA TYR A 380 -35.01 1.69 22.18
C TYR A 380 -34.69 1.75 20.69
N ALA A 381 -35.27 2.72 20.00
CA ALA A 381 -35.05 2.93 18.57
C ALA A 381 -33.69 3.60 18.25
N SER A 382 -33.07 4.23 19.24
CA SER A 382 -31.78 4.91 19.06
C SER A 382 -30.93 4.86 20.34
N ARG A 383 -29.64 5.08 20.16
CA ARG A 383 -28.66 5.21 21.23
C ARG A 383 -29.00 6.38 22.19
N LEU A 384 -29.54 7.48 21.65
CA LEU A 384 -29.95 8.63 22.46
C LEU A 384 -31.12 8.29 23.36
N GLU A 385 -32.16 7.64 22.82
CA GLU A 385 -33.32 7.19 23.59
C GLU A 385 -32.93 6.21 24.71
N ALA A 386 -32.01 5.26 24.40
CA ALA A 386 -31.48 4.35 25.40
C ALA A 386 -30.68 5.06 26.50
N LEU A 387 -29.95 6.12 26.16
CA LEU A 387 -29.26 6.96 27.15
C LEU A 387 -30.23 7.80 27.97
N GLU A 388 -31.29 8.33 27.37
CA GLU A 388 -32.34 9.09 28.08
C GLU A 388 -33.04 8.22 29.13
N ALA A 389 -33.18 6.92 28.89
CA ALA A 389 -33.71 5.99 29.88
C ALA A 389 -32.83 5.87 31.14
N LEU A 390 -31.54 6.19 31.03
CA LEU A 390 -30.62 6.22 32.18
C LEU A 390 -30.71 7.52 33.00
N ASP A 391 -31.42 8.55 32.57
CA ASP A 391 -31.54 9.84 33.28
C ASP A 391 -32.05 9.67 34.72
N LYS A 392 -32.95 8.73 34.94
CA LYS A 392 -33.55 8.45 36.25
C LYS A 392 -32.88 7.29 36.99
N HIS A 393 -31.78 6.76 36.46
CA HIS A 393 -31.08 5.69 37.14
C HIS A 393 -30.36 6.21 38.38
N GLU A 394 -30.55 5.57 39.53
CA GLU A 394 -30.05 6.03 40.85
C GLU A 394 -28.54 6.31 40.87
N LYS A 395 -27.73 5.54 40.11
CA LYS A 395 -26.30 5.75 40.00
C LYS A 395 -25.91 6.96 39.14
N VAL A 396 -26.81 7.44 38.30
CA VAL A 396 -26.62 8.63 37.45
C VAL A 396 -27.14 9.87 38.16
N ASP A 397 -28.41 9.84 38.58
CA ASP A 397 -29.09 11.00 39.19
C ASP A 397 -28.55 11.35 40.57
N GLY A 398 -28.17 10.34 41.37
CA GLY A 398 -27.66 10.53 42.74
C GLY A 398 -26.20 10.99 42.87
N ARG A 399 -25.45 11.12 41.78
CA ARG A 399 -24.01 11.44 41.80
C ARG A 399 -23.66 12.54 40.81
N GLU A 400 -23.36 13.74 41.31
CA GLU A 400 -23.05 14.91 40.46
C GLU A 400 -21.94 14.62 39.41
N ALA A 401 -20.89 13.91 39.75
CA ALA A 401 -19.80 13.57 38.85
C ALA A 401 -20.24 12.56 37.75
N MET A 402 -21.14 11.62 38.11
CA MET A 402 -21.72 10.67 37.15
C MET A 402 -22.69 11.38 36.20
N LEU A 403 -23.48 12.29 36.74
CA LEU A 403 -24.40 13.12 35.96
C LEU A 403 -23.67 14.03 34.97
N LYS A 404 -22.50 14.57 35.33
CA LYS A 404 -21.65 15.32 34.38
C LYS A 404 -21.18 14.45 33.21
N ILE A 405 -20.73 13.23 33.51
CA ILE A 405 -20.32 12.27 32.46
C ILE A 405 -21.52 11.97 31.57
N HIS A 406 -22.67 11.66 32.16
CA HIS A 406 -23.88 11.28 31.44
C HIS A 406 -24.37 12.40 30.52
N ARG A 407 -24.45 13.64 31.00
CA ARG A 407 -24.82 14.82 30.18
C ARG A 407 -23.86 14.96 28.99
N TRP A 408 -22.56 14.94 29.24
CA TRP A 408 -21.59 15.05 28.17
C TRP A 408 -21.75 13.94 27.10
N VAL A 409 -21.99 12.70 27.53
CA VAL A 409 -22.21 11.55 26.62
C VAL A 409 -23.49 11.75 25.83
N LYS A 410 -24.60 12.17 26.45
CA LYS A 410 -25.85 12.46 25.75
C LYS A 410 -25.68 13.58 24.72
N ASP A 411 -25.06 14.70 25.11
CA ASP A 411 -24.83 15.83 24.22
C ASP A 411 -23.95 15.40 23.05
N THR A 412 -22.95 14.56 23.32
CA THR A 412 -22.07 13.99 22.29
C THR A 412 -22.85 13.08 21.32
N VAL A 413 -23.68 12.18 21.82
CA VAL A 413 -24.50 11.28 20.99
C VAL A 413 -25.59 12.06 20.25
N LYS A 414 -26.13 13.11 20.85
CA LYS A 414 -27.11 14.00 20.19
C LYS A 414 -26.48 14.76 19.03
N ALA A 415 -25.27 15.28 19.21
CA ALA A 415 -24.54 15.99 18.18
C ALA A 415 -24.02 15.04 17.08
N ALA A 416 -23.64 13.84 17.46
CA ALA A 416 -23.08 12.82 16.57
C ALA A 416 -23.55 11.42 17.03
N PRO A 417 -24.67 10.91 16.49
CA PRO A 417 -25.28 9.65 16.93
C PRO A 417 -24.36 8.44 16.90
N ASP A 418 -23.39 8.41 16.01
CA ASP A 418 -22.39 7.34 15.87
C ASP A 418 -21.04 7.67 16.56
N ALA A 419 -20.99 8.71 17.39
CA ALA A 419 -19.78 9.07 18.11
C ALA A 419 -19.27 7.89 18.96
N ARG A 420 -17.97 7.60 18.83
CA ARG A 420 -17.30 6.60 19.66
C ARG A 420 -17.00 7.19 21.04
N ILE A 421 -17.78 6.77 22.03
CA ILE A 421 -17.58 7.16 23.42
C ILE A 421 -16.47 6.30 24.01
N THR A 422 -15.37 6.92 24.43
CA THR A 422 -14.21 6.22 25.01
C THR A 422 -13.87 6.81 26.38
N GLN A 423 -13.23 6.01 27.22
CA GLN A 423 -12.74 6.44 28.52
C GLN A 423 -11.83 7.70 28.42
N LYS A 424 -10.96 7.73 27.37
CA LYS A 424 -10.09 8.87 27.11
C LYS A 424 -10.89 10.12 26.74
N ALA A 425 -11.91 9.98 25.87
CA ALA A 425 -12.75 11.10 25.45
C ALA A 425 -13.47 11.71 26.67
N ILE A 426 -14.07 10.89 27.52
CA ILE A 426 -14.72 11.35 28.76
C ILE A 426 -13.70 12.02 29.69
N SER A 427 -12.56 11.41 29.91
CA SER A 427 -11.52 11.94 30.80
C SER A 427 -11.02 13.33 30.37
N VAL A 428 -10.81 13.52 29.07
CA VAL A 428 -10.35 14.81 28.52
C VAL A 428 -11.41 15.90 28.60
N ASN A 429 -12.67 15.58 28.32
CA ASN A 429 -13.72 16.60 28.20
C ASN A 429 -14.49 16.87 29.52
N VAL A 430 -14.54 15.88 30.41
CA VAL A 430 -15.31 16.00 31.68
C VAL A 430 -14.38 16.12 32.89
N GLY A 431 -13.10 15.69 32.75
CA GLY A 431 -12.11 15.78 33.84
C GLY A 431 -12.32 14.79 34.99
N SER A 432 -13.14 13.74 34.77
CA SER A 432 -13.44 12.75 35.81
C SER A 432 -12.35 11.67 35.94
N TYR A 433 -12.24 11.06 37.13
CA TYR A 433 -11.23 10.03 37.38
C TYR A 433 -11.62 8.68 36.77
N ARG A 434 -10.61 7.91 36.37
CA ARG A 434 -10.78 6.70 35.55
C ARG A 434 -11.74 5.64 36.08
N PRO A 435 -11.75 5.28 37.40
CA PRO A 435 -12.69 4.30 37.93
C PRO A 435 -14.16 4.69 37.72
N LEU A 436 -14.50 5.98 37.94
CA LEU A 436 -15.86 6.47 37.77
C LEU A 436 -16.29 6.43 36.30
N ILE A 437 -15.37 6.76 35.38
CA ILE A 437 -15.62 6.67 33.94
C ILE A 437 -15.86 5.21 33.53
N LYS A 438 -15.09 4.28 34.11
CA LYS A 438 -15.26 2.85 33.84
C LYS A 438 -16.62 2.36 34.33
N GLU A 439 -17.00 2.73 35.56
CA GLU A 439 -18.33 2.41 36.11
C GLU A 439 -19.46 2.96 35.23
N TYR A 440 -19.32 4.18 34.72
CA TYR A 440 -20.30 4.76 33.82
C TYR A 440 -20.39 3.99 32.50
N LEU A 441 -19.26 3.64 31.87
CA LEU A 441 -19.23 2.91 30.61
C LEU A 441 -19.80 1.50 30.75
N GLU A 442 -19.61 0.86 31.89
CA GLU A 442 -20.25 -0.42 32.21
C GLU A 442 -21.76 -0.27 32.35
N LEU A 443 -22.23 0.76 33.06
CA LEU A 443 -23.66 1.07 33.21
C LEU A 443 -24.33 1.42 31.89
N ALA A 444 -23.66 2.17 31.04
CA ALA A 444 -24.18 2.63 29.75
C ALA A 444 -23.88 1.68 28.58
N SER A 445 -23.31 0.49 28.85
CA SER A 445 -22.84 -0.44 27.79
C SER A 445 -23.93 -0.77 26.77
N ASP A 446 -25.10 -1.14 27.24
CA ASP A 446 -26.23 -1.55 26.39
C ASP A 446 -26.80 -0.36 25.61
N ALA A 447 -26.91 0.80 26.27
CA ALA A 447 -27.34 2.04 25.61
C ALA A 447 -26.34 2.45 24.52
N LEU A 448 -25.05 2.36 24.77
CA LEU A 448 -24.01 2.68 23.80
C LEU A 448 -23.86 1.62 22.70
N ALA A 449 -24.26 0.39 22.96
CA ALA A 449 -24.30 -0.69 21.97
C ALA A 449 -25.57 -0.67 21.11
N THR A 450 -26.63 0.06 21.51
CA THR A 450 -27.86 0.19 20.73
C THR A 450 -27.52 0.70 19.31
N PRO A 451 -27.88 -0.02 18.24
CA PRO A 451 -27.54 0.37 16.89
C PRO A 451 -28.32 1.64 16.51
N ASN A 452 -27.60 2.63 15.99
CA ASN A 452 -28.27 3.70 15.27
C ASN A 452 -28.70 3.16 13.90
N ARG A 453 -29.91 3.42 13.50
CA ARG A 453 -30.37 3.20 12.12
C ARG A 453 -29.87 4.34 11.22
N SER A 454 -28.57 4.64 11.30
CA SER A 454 -27.95 5.66 10.43
C SER A 454 -27.90 5.18 8.99
N ILE A 455 -27.90 6.14 8.07
CA ILE A 455 -27.70 5.85 6.64
C ILE A 455 -26.31 5.25 6.50
N ARG A 456 -26.24 3.99 6.06
CA ARG A 456 -24.98 3.31 5.75
C ARG A 456 -24.79 3.27 4.24
N ALA A 457 -23.55 3.33 3.81
CA ALA A 457 -23.22 3.08 2.42
C ALA A 457 -23.56 1.63 2.05
N VAL A 458 -24.23 1.46 0.93
CA VAL A 458 -24.66 0.14 0.45
C VAL A 458 -23.54 -0.46 -0.39
N ALA A 459 -23.33 -1.76 -0.23
CA ALA A 459 -22.38 -2.54 -1.03
C ALA A 459 -23.06 -3.08 -2.30
N PRO A 460 -22.26 -3.41 -3.34
CA PRO A 460 -22.76 -4.14 -4.51
C PRO A 460 -23.39 -5.46 -4.10
N VAL A 461 -24.42 -5.87 -4.83
CA VAL A 461 -25.03 -7.19 -4.64
C VAL A 461 -24.00 -8.26 -5.01
N VAL A 462 -23.72 -9.18 -4.10
CA VAL A 462 -22.85 -10.33 -4.36
C VAL A 462 -23.59 -11.30 -5.26
N PRO A 463 -23.08 -11.63 -6.46
CA PRO A 463 -23.72 -12.61 -7.31
C PRO A 463 -23.84 -13.97 -6.64
N ASP A 464 -24.95 -14.69 -6.82
CA ASP A 464 -25.19 -15.99 -6.20
C ASP A 464 -24.07 -17.01 -6.46
N GLU A 465 -23.45 -16.95 -7.64
CA GLU A 465 -22.33 -17.79 -8.04
C GLU A 465 -21.06 -17.54 -7.19
N VAL A 466 -20.90 -16.32 -6.70
CA VAL A 466 -19.80 -15.91 -5.81
C VAL A 466 -20.13 -16.26 -4.37
N ALA A 467 -21.39 -16.04 -3.97
CA ALA A 467 -21.87 -16.33 -2.62
C ALA A 467 -21.88 -17.85 -2.33
N LYS A 468 -22.14 -18.66 -3.36
CA LYS A 468 -22.05 -20.13 -3.27
C LYS A 468 -20.59 -20.54 -3.45
N ALA A 469 -19.84 -20.58 -2.36
CA ALA A 469 -18.48 -21.09 -2.36
C ALA A 469 -18.47 -22.50 -2.97
N LYS A 470 -17.79 -22.67 -4.12
CA LYS A 470 -17.62 -24.00 -4.70
C LYS A 470 -16.82 -24.86 -3.73
N PRO A 471 -17.28 -26.05 -3.38
CA PRO A 471 -16.51 -26.92 -2.50
C PRO A 471 -15.14 -27.21 -3.14
N ARG A 472 -14.09 -27.09 -2.35
CA ARG A 472 -12.75 -27.54 -2.76
C ARG A 472 -12.66 -29.03 -2.47
N ILE A 473 -12.47 -29.81 -3.53
CA ILE A 473 -12.28 -31.24 -3.40
C ILE A 473 -10.78 -31.51 -3.36
N SER A 474 -10.33 -32.14 -2.28
CA SER A 474 -9.00 -32.71 -2.16
C SER A 474 -9.13 -34.23 -2.12
N VAL A 475 -8.27 -34.92 -2.87
CA VAL A 475 -8.25 -36.40 -2.87
C VAL A 475 -6.86 -36.83 -2.42
N SER A 476 -6.80 -37.65 -1.37
CA SER A 476 -5.56 -38.14 -0.79
C SER A 476 -5.74 -39.62 -0.41
N GLU A 477 -4.64 -40.38 -0.41
CA GLU A 477 -4.60 -41.73 0.08
C GLU A 477 -4.20 -41.74 1.55
N VAL A 478 -4.98 -42.41 2.37
CA VAL A 478 -4.74 -42.60 3.81
C VAL A 478 -4.95 -44.07 4.15
N ASP A 479 -3.93 -44.73 4.65
CA ASP A 479 -3.96 -46.14 5.06
C ASP A 479 -4.47 -47.12 3.96
N GLY A 480 -4.13 -46.80 2.68
CA GLY A 480 -4.52 -47.64 1.54
C GLY A 480 -5.94 -47.42 1.02
N VAL A 481 -6.66 -46.46 1.57
CA VAL A 481 -8.00 -46.02 1.11
C VAL A 481 -7.90 -44.61 0.54
N TRP A 482 -8.49 -44.38 -0.61
CA TRP A 482 -8.59 -43.06 -1.21
C TRP A 482 -9.76 -42.29 -0.62
N LEU A 483 -9.47 -41.09 -0.11
CA LEU A 483 -10.44 -40.16 0.48
C LEU A 483 -10.56 -38.91 -0.38
N ALA A 484 -11.77 -38.65 -0.86
CA ALA A 484 -12.13 -37.36 -1.48
C ALA A 484 -12.91 -36.51 -0.47
N VAL A 485 -12.40 -35.35 -0.13
CA VAL A 485 -13.02 -34.47 0.87
C VAL A 485 -13.36 -33.15 0.21
N ALA A 486 -14.63 -32.78 0.22
CA ALA A 486 -15.11 -31.50 -0.19
C ALA A 486 -15.20 -30.57 1.02
N LYS A 487 -14.51 -29.42 0.96
CA LYS A 487 -14.52 -28.40 2.00
C LYS A 487 -15.07 -27.09 1.43
N VAL A 488 -15.99 -26.47 2.13
CA VAL A 488 -16.45 -25.10 1.89
C VAL A 488 -15.94 -24.24 3.04
N ASN A 489 -15.16 -23.20 2.71
CA ASN A 489 -14.56 -22.30 3.70
C ASN A 489 -13.72 -23.02 4.79
N GLY A 490 -13.07 -24.14 4.41
CA GLY A 490 -12.27 -24.93 5.34
C GLY A 490 -13.06 -25.99 6.14
N VAL A 491 -14.39 -25.93 6.12
CA VAL A 491 -15.26 -26.90 6.78
C VAL A 491 -15.57 -28.05 5.83
N GLU A 492 -15.41 -29.29 6.29
CA GLU A 492 -15.76 -30.49 5.53
C GLU A 492 -17.29 -30.54 5.37
N VAL A 493 -17.76 -30.58 4.12
CA VAL A 493 -19.19 -30.59 3.78
C VAL A 493 -19.62 -31.91 3.16
N ALA A 494 -18.68 -32.65 2.58
CA ALA A 494 -18.92 -33.98 2.06
C ALA A 494 -17.61 -34.78 2.02
N ARG A 495 -17.72 -36.13 2.10
CA ARG A 495 -16.61 -37.07 2.03
C ARG A 495 -17.02 -38.23 1.14
N GLY A 496 -16.10 -38.69 0.31
CA GLY A 496 -16.22 -39.93 -0.46
C GLY A 496 -15.00 -40.81 -0.22
N GLU A 497 -15.21 -42.15 -0.22
CA GLU A 497 -14.17 -43.14 -0.01
C GLU A 497 -14.15 -44.12 -1.18
N GLY A 498 -12.97 -44.64 -1.53
CA GLY A 498 -12.86 -45.62 -2.61
C GLY A 498 -11.49 -46.30 -2.70
N ASP A 499 -11.42 -47.36 -3.45
CA ASP A 499 -10.19 -48.12 -3.69
C ASP A 499 -9.25 -47.44 -4.71
N SER A 500 -9.71 -46.39 -5.31
CA SER A 500 -8.95 -45.54 -6.25
C SER A 500 -9.33 -44.09 -6.09
N ARG A 501 -8.44 -43.20 -6.59
CA ARG A 501 -8.69 -41.73 -6.62
C ARG A 501 -10.00 -41.41 -7.32
N GLU A 502 -10.31 -42.11 -8.39
CA GLU A 502 -11.50 -41.88 -9.22
C GLU A 502 -12.76 -42.37 -8.53
N SER A 503 -12.73 -43.56 -7.87
CA SER A 503 -13.87 -44.11 -7.13
C SER A 503 -14.21 -43.25 -5.91
N ALA A 504 -13.22 -42.76 -5.17
CA ALA A 504 -13.43 -41.84 -4.05
C ALA A 504 -14.06 -40.51 -4.51
N TYR A 505 -13.65 -39.99 -5.67
CA TYR A 505 -14.23 -38.79 -6.24
C TYR A 505 -15.68 -39.01 -6.71
N GLN A 506 -15.96 -40.17 -7.34
CA GLN A 506 -17.32 -40.52 -7.77
C GLN A 506 -18.27 -40.75 -6.60
N ASP A 507 -17.79 -41.36 -5.53
CA ASP A 507 -18.56 -41.54 -4.29
C ASP A 507 -18.91 -40.18 -3.66
N LEU A 508 -17.94 -39.25 -3.61
CA LEU A 508 -18.17 -37.88 -3.14
C LEU A 508 -19.24 -37.16 -3.98
N VAL A 509 -19.18 -37.27 -5.29
CA VAL A 509 -20.12 -36.58 -6.21
C VAL A 509 -21.49 -37.26 -6.17
N GLY A 510 -21.55 -38.60 -6.04
CA GLY A 510 -22.80 -39.38 -5.94
C GLY A 510 -23.56 -39.12 -4.65
N ASN A 511 -22.85 -38.94 -3.53
CA ASN A 511 -23.43 -38.64 -2.22
C ASN A 511 -23.78 -37.15 -2.02
N GLY A 512 -23.22 -36.26 -2.85
CA GLY A 512 -23.45 -34.81 -2.77
C GLY A 512 -24.78 -34.30 -3.35
N THR A 513 -25.63 -35.20 -3.87
CA THR A 513 -26.97 -34.84 -4.43
C THR A 513 -28.11 -34.99 -3.42
N THR A 514 -27.83 -35.38 -2.16
CA THR A 514 -28.85 -35.54 -1.14
C THR A 514 -28.46 -34.90 0.19
N ARG A 515 -28.46 -33.54 0.21
CA ARG A 515 -28.82 -32.77 1.44
C ARG A 515 -28.99 -31.30 1.12
#